data_1db72de0c7c79e774b35e2c138720789
#
_entry.id   1db72de0c7c79e774b35e2c138720789
#
_cell.length_a   1.000
_cell.length_b   1.000
_cell.length_c   1.000
_cell.angle_alpha   90.00
_cell.angle_beta   90.00
_cell.angle_gamma   90.00
#
_symmetry.space_group_name_H-M   'P 1'
#
loop_
_entity.id
_entity.type
_entity.pdbx_description
1 polymer ?
#
loop_
_entity_poly.entity_id
_entity_poly.type
_entity_poly.pdbx_seq_one_letter_code
_entity_poly.pdbx_strand_id
1 'polypeptide(L)'
;MIKAFRDTWELGVHSYLTYLRDRLLLAHELLADSGSVFVQIGDENLHYIRQILDELFGPQNLAAQIAFKATDPLGQKGMPKVYDYIVWYAKDASKMKFNSL
;
A
#
# COMPACT_ATOMS: atom_id res chain seq x y z
N MET A 1 2.45 4.95 -10.09
CA MET A 1 1.62 4.22 -9.13
C MET A 1 1.97 2.75 -9.16
N ILE A 2 2.19 2.19 -8.01
CA ILE A 2 2.38 0.75 -7.89
C ILE A 2 1.15 0.18 -7.23
N LYS A 3 0.61 -0.83 -7.85
CA LYS A 3 -0.56 -1.51 -7.33
C LYS A 3 -0.13 -2.86 -6.78
N ALA A 4 -0.28 -3.06 -5.48
CA ALA A 4 -0.03 -4.35 -4.88
C ALA A 4 -1.15 -5.31 -5.27
N PHE A 5 -0.79 -6.54 -5.55
CA PHE A 5 -1.77 -7.56 -5.78
C PHE A 5 -2.53 -7.85 -4.49
N ARG A 6 -3.75 -8.26 -4.65
CA ARG A 6 -4.55 -8.66 -3.50
C ARG A 6 -3.87 -9.81 -2.77
N ASP A 7 -4.13 -9.85 -1.49
CA ASP A 7 -3.60 -10.84 -0.56
C ASP A 7 -4.24 -12.21 -0.74
N THR A 8 -4.35 -12.65 -1.98
CA THR A 8 -4.80 -13.99 -2.36
C THR A 8 -3.63 -14.88 -2.77
N TRP A 9 -2.47 -14.58 -2.26
CA TRP A 9 -1.25 -15.27 -2.65
C TRP A 9 -1.22 -16.68 -2.04
N GLU A 10 -1.06 -17.69 -2.88
CA GLU A 10 -1.15 -19.07 -2.45
C GLU A 10 0.07 -19.57 -1.68
N LEU A 11 1.18 -18.89 -1.79
CA LEU A 11 2.44 -19.30 -1.17
C LEU A 11 2.56 -18.90 0.29
N GLY A 12 1.54 -18.22 0.82
CA GLY A 12 1.55 -17.79 2.20
C GLY A 12 2.10 -16.39 2.39
N VAL A 13 1.87 -15.85 3.58
CA VAL A 13 2.14 -14.45 3.91
C VAL A 13 3.60 -14.09 3.75
N HIS A 14 4.53 -14.95 4.18
CA HIS A 14 5.96 -14.65 4.10
C HIS A 14 6.45 -14.49 2.68
N SER A 15 6.04 -15.40 1.80
CA SER A 15 6.45 -15.31 0.39
C SER A 15 5.87 -14.09 -0.29
N TYR A 16 4.63 -13.78 0.01
CA TYR A 16 3.97 -12.60 -0.52
C TYR A 16 4.67 -11.32 -0.07
N LEU A 17 4.98 -11.21 1.22
CA LEU A 17 5.61 -10.03 1.77
C LEU A 17 7.03 -9.84 1.27
N THR A 18 7.79 -10.94 1.12
CA THR A 18 9.15 -10.87 0.55
C THR A 18 9.11 -10.37 -0.88
N TYR A 19 8.21 -10.92 -1.67
CA TYR A 19 8.01 -10.49 -3.06
C TYR A 19 7.66 -9.01 -3.12
N LEU A 20 6.72 -8.60 -2.29
CA LEU A 20 6.24 -7.22 -2.29
C LEU A 20 7.34 -6.25 -1.83
N ARG A 21 8.10 -6.64 -0.81
CA ARG A 21 9.22 -5.83 -0.33
C ARG A 21 10.26 -5.60 -1.42
N ASP A 22 10.62 -6.65 -2.14
CA ASP A 22 11.61 -6.54 -3.23
C ASP A 22 11.10 -5.59 -4.33
N ARG A 23 9.83 -5.68 -4.65
CA ARG A 23 9.20 -4.81 -5.65
C ARG A 23 9.16 -3.37 -5.19
N LEU A 24 8.82 -3.14 -3.93
CA LEU A 24 8.74 -1.79 -3.38
C LEU A 24 10.12 -1.16 -3.23
N LEU A 25 11.14 -1.95 -2.88
CA LEU A 25 12.50 -1.46 -2.84
C LEU A 25 12.96 -0.99 -4.22
N LEU A 26 12.71 -1.79 -5.24
CA LEU A 26 13.02 -1.43 -6.61
C LEU A 26 12.27 -0.17 -7.04
N ALA A 27 11.00 -0.09 -6.69
CA ALA A 27 10.21 1.10 -6.99
C ALA A 27 10.78 2.33 -6.32
N HIS A 28 11.20 2.23 -5.07
CA HIS A 28 11.83 3.34 -4.35
C HIS A 28 13.07 3.84 -5.08
N GLU A 29 13.90 2.93 -5.54
CA GLU A 29 15.12 3.28 -6.27
C GLU A 29 14.84 3.96 -7.61
N LEU A 30 13.76 3.56 -8.27
CA LEU A 30 13.41 4.08 -9.58
C LEU A 30 12.62 5.39 -9.53
N LEU A 31 12.06 5.73 -8.39
CA LEU A 31 11.25 6.95 -8.27
C LEU A 31 12.15 8.19 -8.29
N ALA A 32 11.66 9.22 -8.97
CA ALA A 32 12.21 10.55 -8.81
C ALA A 32 11.95 11.07 -7.39
N ASP A 33 12.75 12.04 -6.93
CA ASP A 33 12.58 12.59 -5.59
C ASP A 33 11.18 13.17 -5.34
N SER A 34 10.53 13.67 -6.40
CA SER A 34 9.16 14.18 -6.31
C SER A 34 8.09 13.11 -6.49
N GLY A 35 8.49 11.86 -6.67
CA GLY A 35 7.58 10.75 -6.93
C GLY A 35 6.97 10.17 -5.67
N SER A 36 5.99 9.33 -5.88
CA SER A 36 5.30 8.64 -4.80
C SER A 36 4.75 7.31 -5.26
N VAL A 37 4.41 6.45 -4.30
CA VAL A 37 3.77 5.17 -4.58
C VAL A 37 2.44 5.09 -3.87
N PHE A 38 1.50 4.40 -4.52
CA PHE A 38 0.22 4.04 -3.93
C PHE A 38 0.15 2.53 -3.87
N VAL A 39 -0.15 2.00 -2.70
CA VAL A 39 -0.29 0.56 -2.52
C VAL A 39 -1.69 0.27 -2.02
N GLN A 40 -2.42 -0.54 -2.77
CA GLN A 40 -3.72 -1.01 -2.34
C GLN A 40 -3.55 -2.35 -1.63
N ILE A 41 -4.07 -2.45 -0.42
CA ILE A 41 -3.90 -3.63 0.41
C ILE A 41 -5.16 -3.88 1.25
N GLY A 42 -5.47 -5.15 1.48
CA GLY A 42 -6.57 -5.50 2.36
C GLY A 42 -6.25 -5.28 3.83
N ASP A 43 -7.30 -5.19 4.62
CA ASP A 43 -7.20 -4.93 6.05
C ASP A 43 -6.31 -5.94 6.78
N GLU A 44 -6.35 -7.19 6.35
CA GLU A 44 -5.59 -8.27 6.99
C GLU A 44 -4.08 -8.04 6.96
N ASN A 45 -3.58 -7.44 5.89
CA ASN A 45 -2.16 -7.28 5.67
C ASN A 45 -1.69 -5.83 5.75
N LEU A 46 -2.57 -4.92 6.12
CA LEU A 46 -2.25 -3.51 6.19
C LEU A 46 -1.04 -3.24 7.10
N HIS A 47 -1.01 -3.85 8.27
CA HIS A 47 0.06 -3.60 9.24
C HIS A 47 1.42 -4.09 8.73
N TYR A 48 1.45 -5.18 7.96
CA TYR A 48 2.68 -5.66 7.36
C TYR A 48 3.20 -4.70 6.30
N ILE A 49 2.31 -4.24 5.43
CA ILE A 49 2.71 -3.32 4.37
C ILE A 49 3.15 -1.98 4.93
N ARG A 50 2.51 -1.52 6.01
CA ARG A 50 2.91 -0.30 6.68
C ARG A 50 4.33 -0.42 7.24
N GLN A 51 4.68 -1.57 7.83
CA GLN A 51 6.03 -1.81 8.33
C GLN A 51 7.05 -1.77 7.20
N ILE A 52 6.75 -2.42 6.10
CA ILE A 52 7.66 -2.46 4.95
C ILE A 52 7.85 -1.06 4.37
N LEU A 53 6.78 -0.33 4.17
CA LEU A 53 6.85 1.02 3.61
C LEU A 53 7.53 2.00 4.55
N ASP A 54 7.30 1.87 5.86
CA ASP A 54 8.00 2.70 6.83
C ASP A 54 9.50 2.43 6.83
N GLU A 55 9.89 1.17 6.65
CA GLU A 55 11.31 0.80 6.55
C GLU A 55 11.96 1.33 5.27
N LEU A 56 11.28 1.20 4.14
CA LEU A 56 11.85 1.57 2.84
C LEU A 56 11.76 3.06 2.54
N PHE A 57 10.65 3.69 2.91
CA PHE A 57 10.38 5.10 2.57
C PHE A 57 10.53 6.02 3.77
N GLY A 58 10.39 5.50 4.98
CA GLY A 58 10.38 6.29 6.18
C GLY A 58 8.97 6.74 6.58
N PRO A 59 8.63 6.65 7.88
CA PRO A 59 7.28 7.00 8.34
C PRO A 59 6.92 8.48 8.11
N GLN A 60 7.92 9.36 8.08
CA GLN A 60 7.71 10.78 7.81
C GLN A 60 7.25 11.04 6.38
N ASN A 61 7.42 10.08 5.48
CA ASN A 61 7.04 10.20 4.08
C ASN A 61 5.67 9.62 3.77
N LEU A 62 4.93 9.19 4.78
CA LEU A 62 3.55 8.78 4.62
C LEU A 62 2.70 9.99 4.29
N ALA A 63 2.13 10.01 3.10
CA ALA A 63 1.28 11.12 2.67
C ALA A 63 -0.17 10.92 3.09
N ALA A 64 -0.68 9.70 2.94
CA ALA A 64 -2.05 9.39 3.33
C ALA A 64 -2.26 7.89 3.48
N GLN A 65 -3.22 7.55 4.30
CA GLN A 65 -3.75 6.19 4.39
C GLN A 65 -5.26 6.30 4.31
N ILE A 66 -5.83 5.76 3.26
CA ILE A 66 -7.24 5.92 2.95
C ILE A 66 -7.92 4.57 3.08
N ALA A 67 -8.90 4.49 3.97
CA ALA A 67 -9.73 3.30 4.10
C ALA A 67 -10.94 3.45 3.20
N PHE A 68 -11.30 2.40 2.50
CA PHE A 68 -12.53 2.37 1.74
C PHE A 68 -13.18 1.00 1.88
N LYS A 69 -14.50 1.01 1.81
CA LYS A 69 -15.27 -0.19 2.01
C LYS A 69 -15.21 -1.05 0.75
N ALA A 70 -14.69 -2.26 0.90
CA ALA A 70 -14.76 -3.23 -0.17
C ALA A 70 -16.19 -3.79 -0.24
N THR A 71 -16.77 -3.74 -1.42
CA THR A 71 -18.10 -4.27 -1.63
C THR A 71 -18.02 -5.78 -1.78
N ASP A 72 -18.85 -6.50 -0.99
CA ASP A 72 -19.03 -7.91 -1.21
C ASP A 72 -19.93 -8.09 -2.42
N PRO A 73 -19.41 -8.60 -3.55
CA PRO A 73 -20.21 -8.74 -4.76
C PRO A 73 -21.37 -9.74 -4.63
N LEU A 74 -21.31 -10.59 -3.61
CA LEU A 74 -22.36 -11.56 -3.36
C LEU A 74 -23.46 -11.02 -2.45
N GLY A 75 -23.26 -9.86 -1.86
CA GLY A 75 -24.26 -9.21 -1.02
C GLY A 75 -24.74 -10.04 0.15
N GLN A 76 -23.86 -10.85 0.73
CA GLN A 76 -24.24 -11.73 1.83
C GLN A 76 -24.51 -10.93 3.09
N LYS A 77 -25.72 -11.00 3.56
CA LYS A 77 -26.12 -10.35 4.81
C LYS A 77 -25.41 -11.02 5.99
N GLY A 78 -24.92 -10.20 6.91
CA GLY A 78 -24.30 -10.70 8.12
C GLY A 78 -22.81 -10.95 8.02
N MET A 79 -22.22 -10.80 6.85
CA MET A 79 -20.78 -10.88 6.72
C MET A 79 -20.11 -9.62 7.28
N PRO A 80 -18.97 -9.75 7.97
CA PRO A 80 -18.24 -8.58 8.41
C PRO A 80 -17.87 -7.70 7.22
N LYS A 81 -17.95 -6.41 7.41
CA LYS A 81 -17.50 -5.46 6.39
C LYS A 81 -15.98 -5.56 6.26
N VAL A 82 -15.53 -5.74 5.04
CA VAL A 82 -14.11 -5.80 4.73
C VAL A 82 -13.70 -4.45 4.18
N TYR A 83 -12.61 -3.92 4.70
CA TYR A 83 -12.04 -2.68 4.20
C TYR A 83 -10.76 -2.96 3.45
N ASP A 84 -10.59 -2.28 2.33
CA ASP A 84 -9.32 -2.14 1.67
C ASP A 84 -8.75 -0.77 1.99
N TYR A 85 -7.45 -0.64 1.84
CA TYR A 85 -6.76 0.60 2.11
C TYR A 85 -5.89 0.97 0.93
N ILE A 86 -5.76 2.26 0.69
CA ILE A 86 -4.71 2.79 -0.17
C ILE A 86 -3.73 3.51 0.73
N VAL A 87 -2.48 3.07 0.69
CA VAL A 87 -1.41 3.69 1.44
C VAL A 87 -0.52 4.44 0.46
N TRP A 88 -0.34 5.72 0.71
CA TRP A 88 0.36 6.62 -0.19
C TRP A 88 1.62 7.13 0.50
N TYR A 89 2.78 6.76 -0.04
CA TYR A 89 4.07 7.22 0.45
C TYR A 89 4.78 8.03 -0.62
N ALA A 90 5.38 9.14 -0.21
CA ALA A 90 6.28 9.89 -1.06
C ALA A 90 7.69 9.33 -0.92
N LYS A 91 8.52 9.51 -1.94
CA LYS A 91 9.95 9.24 -1.79
C LYS A 91 10.60 10.26 -0.85
N ASP A 92 10.22 11.52 -1.01
CA ASP A 92 10.59 12.61 -0.11
C ASP A 92 9.41 13.56 -0.01
N ALA A 93 8.75 13.57 1.14
CA ALA A 93 7.53 14.35 1.34
C ALA A 93 7.76 15.87 1.13
N SER A 94 8.97 16.34 1.41
CA SER A 94 9.30 17.75 1.22
C SER A 94 9.38 18.14 -0.25
N LYS A 95 9.56 17.19 -1.13
CA LYS A 95 9.71 17.41 -2.58
C LYS A 95 8.53 16.92 -3.39
N MET A 96 7.57 16.29 -2.73
CA MET A 96 6.41 15.74 -3.42
C MET A 96 5.58 16.89 -4.00
N LYS A 97 5.24 16.76 -5.29
CA LYS A 97 4.38 17.72 -5.95
C LYS A 97 2.93 17.41 -5.67
N PHE A 98 2.27 18.34 -5.03
CA PHE A 98 0.82 18.30 -4.95
C PHE A 98 0.26 19.19 -6.04
N ASN A 99 -0.63 18.65 -6.84
CA ASN A 99 -1.47 19.49 -7.67
C ASN A 99 -2.59 20.00 -6.79
N SER A 100 -2.33 21.08 -6.11
CA SER A 100 -3.41 21.74 -5.40
C SER A 100 -4.28 22.44 -6.42
N LEU A 101 -5.47 22.02 -6.43
CA LEU A 101 -6.46 22.64 -7.29
C LEU A 101 -7.10 23.80 -6.59
#